data_60fec4095fd3c8ea019edb58808bf10d
#
_entry.id   60fec4095fd3c8ea019edb58808bf10d
#
_cell.length_a   1.000
_cell.length_b   1.000
_cell.length_c   1.000
_cell.angle_alpha   90.00
_cell.angle_beta   90.00
_cell.angle_gamma   90.00
#
_symmetry.space_group_name_H-M   'P 1'
#
loop_
_entity.id
_entity.type
_entity.pdbx_description
1 polymer ?
#
loop_
_entity_poly.entity_id
_entity_poly.type
_entity_poly.pdbx_seq_one_letter_code
_entity_poly.pdbx_strand_id
1 'polypeptide(L)'
;MTTRPRPHLPMRPAWLCRNCAAPWPCGPARLDLAAEFYGHSIALAFYLAASMHEAIDDAYGLGLCPDLPAMHARFLGWLSRARRPERHTTQARPER
;
A
#
# COMPACT_ATOMS: atom_id res chain seq x y z
N MET A 1 13.30 26.53 9.68
CA MET A 1 12.52 25.82 8.86
C MET A 1 12.56 24.35 9.11
N THR A 2 11.50 23.75 9.03
CA THR A 2 11.41 22.36 9.34
C THR A 2 11.88 21.54 8.22
N THR A 3 12.61 20.54 8.49
CA THR A 3 13.06 19.65 7.47
C THR A 3 12.12 18.52 7.36
N ARG A 4 11.52 18.35 6.22
CA ARG A 4 10.65 17.23 6.03
C ARG A 4 11.44 16.00 5.83
N PRO A 5 11.03 14.89 6.40
CA PRO A 5 11.70 13.62 6.15
C PRO A 5 11.59 13.31 4.68
N ARG A 6 12.57 12.57 4.20
CA ARG A 6 12.52 12.13 2.83
C ARG A 6 11.31 11.26 2.62
N PRO A 7 10.55 11.46 1.56
CA PRO A 7 9.36 10.64 1.35
C PRO A 7 9.71 9.18 1.08
N HIS A 8 8.80 8.31 1.46
CA HIS A 8 8.95 6.89 1.22
C HIS A 8 8.27 6.55 -0.10
N LEU A 9 9.02 6.69 -1.19
CA LEU A 9 8.51 6.45 -2.52
C LEU A 9 9.12 5.19 -3.11
N PRO A 10 8.43 4.54 -4.03
CA PRO A 10 8.98 3.32 -4.62
C PRO A 10 10.07 3.61 -5.63
N MET A 11 11.06 2.72 -5.66
CA MET A 11 12.13 2.76 -6.63
C MET A 11 11.90 1.63 -7.60
N ARG A 12 11.58 1.93 -8.82
CA ARG A 12 11.31 0.93 -9.84
C ARG A 12 12.60 0.51 -10.51
N PRO A 13 12.67 -0.67 -11.06
CA PRO A 13 11.60 -1.68 -11.14
C PRO A 13 11.56 -2.61 -9.96
N ALA A 14 12.42 -2.45 -8.98
CA ALA A 14 12.47 -3.37 -7.85
C ALA A 14 11.35 -3.12 -6.85
N TRP A 15 10.76 -1.94 -6.87
CA TRP A 15 9.69 -1.53 -5.96
C TRP A 15 10.09 -1.64 -4.51
N LEU A 16 11.30 -1.14 -4.24
CA LEU A 16 11.77 -0.98 -2.88
C LEU A 16 11.65 0.48 -2.49
N CYS A 17 11.46 0.74 -1.21
CA CYS A 17 11.35 2.09 -0.74
C CYS A 17 12.68 2.83 -0.91
N ARG A 18 12.63 4.05 -1.45
CA ARG A 18 13.84 4.83 -1.67
C ARG A 18 14.48 5.24 -0.37
N ASN A 19 13.72 5.27 0.71
CA ASN A 19 14.22 5.73 1.98
C ASN A 19 14.74 4.60 2.84
N CYS A 20 13.97 3.54 3.02
CA CYS A 20 14.34 2.47 3.93
C CYS A 20 14.66 1.15 3.26
N ALA A 21 14.56 1.10 1.95
CA ALA A 21 14.90 -0.08 1.15
C ALA A 21 14.02 -1.31 1.42
N ALA A 22 12.96 -1.14 2.19
CA ALA A 22 12.01 -2.22 2.39
C ALA A 22 11.08 -2.33 1.19
N PRO A 23 10.43 -3.48 0.99
CA PRO A 23 9.45 -3.57 -0.10
C PRO A 23 8.38 -2.49 0.06
N TRP A 24 8.08 -1.80 -1.02
CA TRP A 24 7.08 -0.73 -1.00
C TRP A 24 5.70 -1.32 -1.24
N PRO A 25 4.65 -0.89 -0.58
CA PRO A 25 4.66 0.19 0.40
C PRO A 25 5.15 -0.30 1.76
N CYS A 26 6.16 0.37 2.26
CA CYS A 26 6.71 0.06 3.57
C CYS A 26 5.79 0.62 4.65
N GLY A 27 6.08 0.31 5.91
CA GLY A 27 5.25 0.78 7.00
C GLY A 27 5.02 2.28 6.98
N PRO A 28 6.09 3.09 6.94
CA PRO A 28 5.89 4.55 6.90
C PRO A 28 5.11 5.01 5.67
N ALA A 29 5.33 4.37 4.51
CA ALA A 29 4.58 4.75 3.32
C ALA A 29 3.10 4.48 3.50
N ARG A 30 2.74 3.38 4.15
CA ARG A 30 1.34 3.06 4.40
C ARG A 30 0.69 4.11 5.27
N LEU A 31 1.39 4.57 6.29
CA LEU A 31 0.86 5.61 7.15
C LEU A 31 0.70 6.93 6.40
N ASP A 32 1.67 7.28 5.59
CA ASP A 32 1.59 8.50 4.81
C ASP A 32 0.43 8.44 3.82
N LEU A 33 0.25 7.31 3.17
CA LEU A 33 -0.83 7.16 2.21
C LEU A 33 -2.19 7.19 2.90
N ALA A 34 -2.30 6.56 4.05
CA ALA A 34 -3.56 6.58 4.78
C ALA A 34 -3.92 8.01 5.18
N ALA A 35 -2.94 8.80 5.57
CA ALA A 35 -3.19 10.17 5.94
C ALA A 35 -3.53 11.03 4.74
N GLU A 36 -2.78 10.82 3.66
CA GLU A 36 -2.97 11.60 2.47
C GLU A 36 -4.33 11.37 1.83
N PHE A 37 -4.79 10.13 1.87
CA PHE A 37 -6.08 9.77 1.28
C PHE A 37 -7.17 9.64 2.33
N TYR A 38 -7.00 10.29 3.46
CA TYR A 38 -8.00 10.19 4.54
C TYR A 38 -9.36 10.59 4.00
N GLY A 39 -10.36 9.77 4.20
CA GLY A 39 -11.70 10.03 3.69
C GLY A 39 -11.90 9.64 2.24
N HIS A 40 -10.86 9.14 1.57
CA HIS A 40 -10.94 8.78 0.16
C HIS A 40 -10.40 7.38 -0.05
N SER A 41 -10.97 6.42 0.66
CA SER A 41 -10.44 5.06 0.65
C SER A 41 -10.54 4.39 -0.71
N ILE A 42 -11.56 4.73 -1.49
CA ILE A 42 -11.66 4.13 -2.81
C ILE A 42 -10.56 4.64 -3.72
N ALA A 43 -10.28 5.95 -3.64
CA ALA A 43 -9.18 6.50 -4.43
C ALA A 43 -7.85 5.88 -4.04
N LEU A 44 -7.64 5.65 -2.75
CA LEU A 44 -6.42 4.99 -2.32
C LEU A 44 -6.33 3.58 -2.86
N ALA A 45 -7.43 2.85 -2.85
CA ALA A 45 -7.43 1.49 -3.38
C ALA A 45 -7.09 1.49 -4.87
N PHE A 46 -7.63 2.43 -5.63
CA PHE A 46 -7.28 2.51 -7.05
C PHE A 46 -5.81 2.85 -7.24
N TYR A 47 -5.30 3.78 -6.45
CA TYR A 47 -3.90 4.15 -6.56
C TYR A 47 -2.99 2.95 -6.30
N LEU A 48 -3.30 2.19 -5.26
CA LEU A 48 -2.47 1.04 -4.91
C LEU A 48 -2.66 -0.10 -5.89
N ALA A 49 -3.86 -0.28 -6.43
CA ALA A 49 -4.08 -1.31 -7.43
C ALA A 49 -3.30 -0.99 -8.70
N ALA A 50 -3.27 0.28 -9.09
CA ALA A 50 -2.48 0.67 -10.25
C ALA A 50 -0.99 0.45 -10.00
N SER A 51 -0.53 0.79 -8.79
CA SER A 51 0.88 0.56 -8.44
C SER A 51 1.21 -0.92 -8.46
N MET A 52 0.31 -1.75 -7.94
CA MET A 52 0.52 -3.20 -7.96
C MET A 52 0.63 -3.71 -9.38
N HIS A 53 -0.23 -3.20 -10.27
CA HIS A 53 -0.21 -3.62 -11.64
C HIS A 53 1.13 -3.29 -12.30
N GLU A 54 1.63 -2.09 -12.01
CA GLU A 54 2.93 -1.70 -12.55
C GLU A 54 4.04 -2.56 -11.98
N ALA A 55 3.95 -2.91 -10.71
CA ALA A 55 4.97 -3.75 -10.10
C ALA A 55 4.97 -5.14 -10.70
N ILE A 56 3.78 -5.67 -11.01
CA ILE A 56 3.68 -6.96 -11.65
C ILE A 56 4.30 -6.91 -13.05
N ASP A 57 3.99 -5.86 -13.81
CA ASP A 57 4.58 -5.71 -15.13
C ASP A 57 6.09 -5.58 -15.07
N ASP A 58 6.58 -4.82 -14.09
CA ASP A 58 8.02 -4.68 -13.93
C ASP A 58 8.68 -6.01 -13.61
N ALA A 59 8.02 -6.83 -12.77
CA ALA A 59 8.58 -8.13 -12.44
C ALA A 59 8.69 -9.02 -13.67
N TYR A 60 7.64 -9.04 -14.49
CA TYR A 60 7.71 -9.81 -15.72
C TYR A 60 8.80 -9.27 -16.64
N GLY A 61 8.96 -7.96 -16.70
CA GLY A 61 10.02 -7.36 -17.49
C GLY A 61 11.40 -7.76 -17.02
N LEU A 62 11.56 -8.11 -15.75
CA LEU A 62 12.81 -8.58 -15.21
C LEU A 62 12.98 -10.10 -15.35
N GLY A 63 12.02 -10.77 -15.97
CA GLY A 63 12.09 -12.21 -16.12
C GLY A 63 11.63 -12.96 -14.89
N LEU A 64 10.96 -12.27 -13.96
CA LEU A 64 10.49 -12.90 -12.75
C LEU A 64 9.04 -13.33 -12.91
N CYS A 65 8.63 -14.23 -12.05
CA CYS A 65 7.25 -14.71 -12.04
C CYS A 65 6.65 -14.34 -10.69
N PRO A 66 5.99 -13.19 -10.59
CA PRO A 66 5.54 -12.74 -9.28
C PRO A 66 4.42 -13.60 -8.72
N ASP A 67 4.40 -13.71 -7.40
CA ASP A 67 3.35 -14.42 -6.69
C ASP A 67 2.19 -13.45 -6.55
N LEU A 68 1.15 -13.61 -7.34
CA LEU A 68 0.08 -12.64 -7.39
C LEU A 68 -0.67 -12.50 -6.06
N PRO A 69 -1.00 -13.58 -5.35
CA PRO A 69 -1.62 -13.38 -4.04
C PRO A 69 -0.73 -12.59 -3.07
N ALA A 70 0.58 -12.83 -3.11
CA ALA A 70 1.49 -12.07 -2.27
C ALA A 70 1.55 -10.61 -2.65
N MET A 71 1.49 -10.32 -3.95
CA MET A 71 1.46 -8.95 -4.41
C MET A 71 0.21 -8.24 -3.95
N HIS A 72 -0.93 -8.92 -4.04
CA HIS A 72 -2.18 -8.36 -3.60
C HIS A 72 -2.12 -8.04 -2.09
N ALA A 73 -1.61 -8.98 -1.30
CA ALA A 73 -1.52 -8.76 0.14
C ALA A 73 -0.60 -7.59 0.44
N ARG A 74 0.50 -7.48 -0.29
CA ARG A 74 1.47 -6.43 -0.05
C ARG A 74 0.91 -5.05 -0.37
N PHE A 75 0.23 -4.88 -1.50
CA PHE A 75 -0.24 -3.58 -1.91
C PHE A 75 -1.61 -3.24 -1.36
N LEU A 76 -2.49 -4.21 -1.27
CA LEU A 76 -3.88 -3.94 -0.93
C LEU A 76 -4.36 -4.54 0.37
N GLY A 77 -3.69 -5.60 0.82
CA GLY A 77 -4.19 -6.33 1.98
C GLY A 77 -4.25 -5.54 3.26
N TRP A 78 -3.41 -4.52 3.40
CA TRP A 78 -3.38 -3.73 4.62
C TRP A 78 -4.51 -2.72 4.70
N LEU A 79 -5.21 -2.48 3.61
CA LEU A 79 -6.25 -1.46 3.58
C LEU A 79 -7.40 -1.77 4.51
N SER A 80 -7.86 -3.02 4.54
CA SER A 80 -8.97 -3.33 5.39
C SER A 80 -8.59 -3.19 6.83
N ARG A 81 -7.34 -3.48 7.18
CA ARG A 81 -6.91 -3.32 8.54
C ARG A 81 -6.86 -1.86 8.93
N ALA A 82 -6.44 -1.01 8.02
CA ALA A 82 -6.37 0.41 8.28
C ALA A 82 -7.73 1.03 8.52
N ARG A 83 -8.77 0.48 7.88
CA ARG A 83 -10.10 1.01 8.05
C ARG A 83 -10.88 0.37 9.15
N ARG A 84 -10.45 -0.79 9.60
CA ARG A 84 -11.21 -1.53 10.51
C ARG A 84 -11.56 -0.88 11.81
N PRO A 85 -10.69 -0.17 12.45
CA PRO A 85 -11.03 0.37 13.75
C PRO A 85 -12.24 1.23 13.73
N GLU A 86 -12.52 1.87 12.65
CA GLU A 86 -13.61 2.71 12.63
C GLU A 86 -14.87 2.04 12.63
N ARG A 87 -15.02 0.95 11.99
CA ARG A 87 -16.29 0.36 11.91
C ARG A 87 -16.38 -0.75 12.81
N HIS A 88 -15.32 -1.14 13.32
CA HIS A 88 -15.36 -2.23 14.13
C HIS A 88 -16.31 -2.18 15.23
N THR A 89 -16.53 -1.12 15.71
CA THR A 89 -17.41 -1.10 16.74
C THR A 89 -18.68 -1.53 16.37
N THR A 90 -19.02 -1.68 15.46
CA THR A 90 -20.27 -2.08 15.22
C THR A 90 -20.42 -3.30 14.72
N GLN A 91 -20.26 -3.61 14.73
CA GLN A 91 -20.45 -4.57 14.20
C GLN A 91 -20.50 -5.49 14.38
N ALA A 92 -20.43 -5.53 14.81
CA ALA A 92 -20.46 -6.35 14.96
C ALA A 92 -21.25 -6.92 14.88
N ARG A 93 -21.87 -6.70 14.85
CA ARG A 93 -22.50 -7.09 14.73
C ARG A 93 -23.11 -7.62 14.36
N PRO A 94 -23.35 -7.82 14.43
CA PRO A 94 -23.91 -8.35 14.09
C PRO A 94 -24.56 -8.89 14.08
N GLU A 95 -24.86 -8.79 14.10
CA GLU A 95 -25.20 -9.17 14.08
C GLU A 95 -25.70 -9.53 14.07
N ARG A 96 -26.09 -9.59 14.24
CA ARG A 96 -26.50 -9.97 14.31
C ARG A 96 -26.85 -10.43 14.25
#